data_8fd6c59b160d483c338eea1618e9e2a7
#
_entry.id   8fd6c59b160d483c338eea1618e9e2a7
#
_cell.length_a   1.000
_cell.length_b   1.000
_cell.length_c   1.000
_cell.angle_alpha   90.00
_cell.angle_beta   90.00
_cell.angle_gamma   90.00
#
_symmetry.space_group_name_H-M   'P 1'
#
loop_
_entity.id
_entity.type
_entity.pdbx_description
1 polymer ?
#
loop_
_entity_poly.entity_id
_entity_poly.type
_entity_poly.pdbx_seq_one_letter_code
_entity_poly.pdbx_strand_id
1 'polypeptide(L)'
;MVQFVKKYKIPIGIFILFELIGILFTSIHKHVFYIFNFSYIGFFVSLTVGLMIAGKKNARILSEWAVGLYMLVFLGVINQENMQLEGFFFFALMGIFMAAVIHYAVAKIVGPFIFGRAWCGYACWTAMVLDLFPYKVPKKEPVKKLGLLRIVIFAVSLAYFIFIYLHYEMTRENVLQKIHEDNTM
;
A
#
# COMPACT_ATOMS: atom_id res chain seq x y z
N MET A 1 -3.67 31.75 15.03
CA MET A 1 -4.14 30.92 13.92
C MET A 1 -3.10 30.84 12.77
N VAL A 2 -2.68 32.00 12.24
CA VAL A 2 -1.71 32.06 11.10
C VAL A 2 -0.38 31.36 11.39
N GLN A 3 0.21 31.50 12.58
CA GLN A 3 1.46 30.83 12.95
C GLN A 3 1.30 29.31 13.07
N PHE A 4 0.16 28.83 13.53
CA PHE A 4 -0.17 27.40 13.59
C PHE A 4 -0.23 26.79 12.19
N VAL A 5 -0.96 27.41 11.27
CA VAL A 5 -1.06 26.97 9.87
C VAL A 5 0.32 26.98 9.20
N LYS A 6 1.15 28.00 9.47
CA LYS A 6 2.50 28.10 8.93
C LYS A 6 3.42 26.95 9.41
N LYS A 7 3.27 26.51 10.68
CA LYS A 7 4.01 25.40 11.27
C LYS A 7 3.55 24.04 10.75
N TYR A 8 2.24 23.86 10.55
CA TYR A 8 1.64 22.57 10.17
C TYR A 8 1.20 22.50 8.70
N LYS A 9 1.70 23.39 7.85
CA LYS A 9 1.37 23.41 6.41
C LYS A 9 1.63 22.09 5.69
N ILE A 10 2.70 21.36 6.07
CA ILE A 10 3.05 20.08 5.46
C ILE A 10 2.04 18.98 5.82
N PRO A 11 1.73 18.70 7.11
CA PRO A 11 0.68 17.74 7.45
C PRO A 11 -0.67 18.07 6.82
N ILE A 12 -1.08 19.34 6.85
CA ILE A 12 -2.34 19.78 6.23
C ILE A 12 -2.32 19.52 4.72
N GLY A 13 -1.21 19.83 4.05
CA GLY A 13 -1.06 19.56 2.61
C GLY A 13 -1.12 18.07 2.26
N ILE A 14 -0.50 17.21 3.10
CA ILE A 14 -0.59 15.75 2.95
C ILE A 14 -2.04 15.29 3.09
N PHE A 15 -2.76 15.74 4.11
CA PHE A 15 -4.16 15.37 4.31
C PHE A 15 -5.04 15.77 3.12
N ILE A 16 -4.92 17.03 2.68
CA ILE A 16 -5.66 17.52 1.51
C ILE A 16 -5.33 16.69 0.25
N LEU A 17 -4.08 16.33 0.04
CA LEU A 17 -3.68 15.48 -1.10
C LEU A 17 -4.39 14.13 -1.07
N PHE A 18 -4.44 13.47 0.09
CA PHE A 18 -5.13 12.19 0.24
C PHE A 18 -6.63 12.31 0.03
N GLU A 19 -7.26 13.39 0.54
CA GLU A 19 -8.69 13.66 0.31
C GLU A 19 -8.99 13.89 -1.17
N LEU A 20 -8.16 14.65 -1.88
CA LEU A 20 -8.33 14.88 -3.31
C LEU A 20 -8.21 13.56 -4.11
N ILE A 21 -7.25 12.71 -3.75
CA ILE A 21 -7.12 11.37 -4.34
C ILE A 21 -8.36 10.52 -4.05
N GLY A 22 -8.84 10.51 -2.80
CA GLY A 22 -10.04 9.79 -2.40
C GLY A 22 -11.29 10.24 -3.16
N ILE A 23 -11.50 11.54 -3.31
CA ILE A 23 -12.60 12.12 -4.07
C ILE A 23 -12.48 11.74 -5.55
N LEU A 24 -11.28 11.83 -6.13
CA LEU A 24 -11.04 11.48 -7.53
C LEU A 24 -11.41 10.01 -7.79
N PHE A 25 -10.91 9.07 -6.99
CA PHE A 25 -11.20 7.65 -7.16
C PHE A 25 -12.66 7.31 -6.88
N THR A 26 -13.28 7.95 -5.90
CA THR A 26 -14.73 7.82 -5.64
C THR A 26 -15.54 8.27 -6.84
N SER A 27 -15.15 9.36 -7.49
CA SER A 27 -15.85 9.89 -8.68
C SER A 27 -15.70 8.99 -9.90
N ILE A 28 -14.51 8.38 -10.08
CA ILE A 28 -14.22 7.47 -11.21
C ILE A 28 -14.94 6.13 -11.03
N HIS A 29 -14.80 5.52 -9.86
CA HIS A 29 -15.33 4.18 -9.59
C HIS A 29 -16.73 4.15 -8.97
N LYS A 30 -17.28 5.33 -8.63
CA LYS A 30 -18.61 5.51 -8.00
C LYS A 30 -18.80 4.71 -6.71
N HIS A 31 -17.73 4.44 -5.99
CA HIS A 31 -17.74 3.66 -4.76
C HIS A 31 -17.19 4.49 -3.59
N VAL A 32 -18.01 4.69 -2.56
CA VAL A 32 -17.70 5.54 -1.39
C VAL A 32 -16.52 5.00 -0.57
N PHE A 33 -16.20 3.73 -0.70
CA PHE A 33 -15.09 3.08 0.01
C PHE A 33 -13.75 3.79 -0.22
N TYR A 34 -13.50 4.31 -1.43
CA TYR A 34 -12.23 4.99 -1.73
C TYR A 34 -12.01 6.24 -0.89
N ILE A 35 -13.05 7.07 -0.70
CA ILE A 35 -12.88 8.27 0.13
C ILE A 35 -12.59 7.87 1.58
N PHE A 36 -13.30 6.88 2.13
CA PHE A 36 -13.04 6.38 3.48
C PHE A 36 -11.60 5.86 3.63
N ASN A 37 -11.14 5.05 2.69
CA ASN A 37 -9.81 4.45 2.72
C ASN A 37 -8.69 5.51 2.66
N PHE A 38 -8.78 6.44 1.71
CA PHE A 38 -7.79 7.50 1.56
C PHE A 38 -7.82 8.51 2.70
N SER A 39 -9.01 8.87 3.21
CA SER A 39 -9.16 9.73 4.39
C SER A 39 -8.54 9.10 5.63
N TYR A 40 -8.76 7.81 5.87
CA TYR A 40 -8.17 7.09 7.00
C TYR A 40 -6.64 7.11 6.93
N ILE A 41 -6.07 6.69 5.81
CA ILE A 41 -4.62 6.66 5.62
C ILE A 41 -4.04 8.07 5.71
N GLY A 42 -4.63 9.03 5.01
CA GLY A 42 -4.22 10.44 5.00
C GLY A 42 -4.26 11.08 6.38
N PHE A 43 -5.28 10.78 7.18
CA PHE A 43 -5.40 11.26 8.55
C PHE A 43 -4.22 10.77 9.42
N PHE A 44 -3.95 9.47 9.46
CA PHE A 44 -2.88 8.93 10.31
C PHE A 44 -1.49 9.36 9.86
N VAL A 45 -1.23 9.41 8.55
CA VAL A 45 0.05 9.89 8.01
C VAL A 45 0.23 11.37 8.34
N SER A 46 -0.79 12.19 8.11
CA SER A 46 -0.77 13.64 8.41
C SER A 46 -0.60 13.91 9.91
N LEU A 47 -1.37 13.21 10.76
CA LEU A 47 -1.26 13.30 12.21
C LEU A 47 0.15 12.98 12.68
N THR A 48 0.74 11.91 12.14
CA THR A 48 2.09 11.49 12.49
C THR A 48 3.14 12.53 12.12
N VAL A 49 3.06 13.09 10.91
CA VAL A 49 3.97 14.16 10.48
C VAL A 49 3.80 15.39 11.38
N GLY A 50 2.56 15.72 11.75
CA GLY A 50 2.26 16.80 12.70
C GLY A 50 2.89 16.57 14.08
N LEU A 51 2.76 15.37 14.62
CA LEU A 51 3.35 14.98 15.91
C LEU A 51 4.89 15.00 15.86
N MET A 52 5.50 14.62 14.74
CA MET A 52 6.95 14.71 14.56
C MET A 52 7.43 16.16 14.55
N ILE A 53 6.71 17.07 13.88
CA ILE A 53 6.99 18.50 13.93
C ILE A 53 6.83 19.05 15.35
N ALA A 54 5.93 18.45 16.14
CA ALA A 54 5.78 18.76 17.57
C ALA A 54 6.85 18.12 18.48
N GLY A 55 7.82 17.36 17.92
CA GLY A 55 8.95 16.77 18.66
C GLY A 55 8.64 15.42 19.34
N LYS A 56 7.55 14.75 18.98
CA LYS A 56 7.19 13.43 19.53
C LYS A 56 8.00 12.31 18.84
N LYS A 57 8.96 11.71 19.55
CA LYS A 57 9.89 10.71 18.99
C LYS A 57 9.22 9.44 18.45
N ASN A 58 8.13 9.01 19.06
CA ASN A 58 7.45 7.76 18.71
C ASN A 58 6.25 7.96 17.73
N ALA A 59 6.10 9.16 17.17
CA ALA A 59 4.98 9.47 16.28
C ALA A 59 4.93 8.54 15.06
N ARG A 60 6.10 8.14 14.51
CA ARG A 60 6.18 7.21 13.37
C ARG A 60 5.47 5.89 13.65
N ILE A 61 5.68 5.34 14.83
CA ILE A 61 5.10 4.05 15.23
C ILE A 61 3.57 4.11 15.20
N LEU A 62 2.97 5.24 15.58
CA LEU A 62 1.52 5.41 15.55
C LEU A 62 0.95 5.22 14.14
N SER A 63 1.53 5.88 13.15
CA SER A 63 1.08 5.73 11.75
C SER A 63 1.31 4.32 11.23
N GLU A 64 2.50 3.78 11.47
CA GLU A 64 2.89 2.46 11.01
C GLU A 64 1.92 1.39 11.52
N TRP A 65 1.56 1.44 12.79
CA TRP A 65 0.58 0.53 13.37
C TRP A 65 -0.85 0.81 12.91
N ALA A 66 -1.29 2.05 12.92
CA ALA A 66 -2.65 2.39 12.50
C ALA A 66 -2.91 2.03 11.05
N VAL A 67 -2.01 2.42 10.14
CA VAL A 67 -2.15 2.12 8.71
C VAL A 67 -1.81 0.66 8.41
N GLY A 68 -0.76 0.11 9.03
CA GLY A 68 -0.36 -1.28 8.82
C GLY A 68 -1.41 -2.30 9.27
N LEU A 69 -2.02 -2.13 10.45
CA LEU A 69 -3.12 -2.96 10.92
C LEU A 69 -4.36 -2.81 10.05
N TYR A 70 -4.70 -1.59 9.66
CA TYR A 70 -5.82 -1.35 8.75
C TYR A 70 -5.62 -2.10 7.44
N MET A 71 -4.46 -1.99 6.83
CA MET A 71 -4.15 -2.68 5.58
C MET A 71 -4.13 -4.21 5.75
N LEU A 72 -3.48 -4.70 6.81
CA LEU A 72 -3.35 -6.15 7.02
C LEU A 72 -4.69 -6.79 7.41
N VAL A 73 -5.40 -6.23 8.37
CA VAL A 73 -6.62 -6.83 8.92
C VAL A 73 -7.83 -6.48 8.07
N PHE A 74 -8.08 -5.19 7.84
CA PHE A 74 -9.30 -4.78 7.15
C PHE A 74 -9.25 -5.06 5.65
N LEU A 75 -8.19 -4.63 4.96
CA LEU A 75 -8.07 -4.88 3.52
C LEU A 75 -7.64 -6.33 3.22
N GLY A 76 -6.66 -6.87 3.94
CA GLY A 76 -6.12 -8.19 3.65
C GLY A 76 -6.99 -9.34 4.13
N VAL A 77 -7.46 -9.31 5.41
CA VAL A 77 -8.20 -10.44 6.00
C VAL A 77 -9.70 -10.31 5.79
N ILE A 78 -10.30 -9.13 6.04
CA ILE A 78 -11.74 -8.94 5.96
C ILE A 78 -12.19 -8.78 4.51
N ASN A 79 -11.60 -7.85 3.77
CA ASN A 79 -11.94 -7.61 2.37
C ASN A 79 -11.26 -8.58 1.39
N GLN A 80 -10.35 -9.43 1.87
CA GLN A 80 -9.59 -10.40 1.06
C GLN A 80 -8.92 -9.78 -0.17
N GLU A 81 -8.52 -8.51 -0.10
CA GLU A 81 -7.82 -7.84 -1.18
C GLU A 81 -6.44 -8.47 -1.38
N ASN A 82 -6.10 -8.74 -2.64
CA ASN A 82 -4.79 -9.27 -2.98
C ASN A 82 -3.71 -8.19 -2.81
N MET A 83 -2.91 -8.30 -1.76
CA MET A 83 -1.85 -7.38 -1.41
C MET A 83 -0.46 -7.85 -1.87
N GLN A 84 -0.41 -8.83 -2.76
CA GLN A 84 0.83 -9.41 -3.29
C GLN A 84 1.22 -8.75 -4.62
N LEU A 85 2.53 -8.66 -4.85
CA LEU A 85 3.08 -8.09 -6.08
C LEU A 85 2.65 -8.90 -7.31
N GLU A 86 2.60 -10.20 -7.15
CA GLU A 86 2.19 -11.15 -8.18
C GLU A 86 0.74 -10.92 -8.62
N GLY A 87 -0.17 -10.74 -7.67
CA GLY A 87 -1.55 -10.40 -7.98
C GLY A 87 -1.69 -9.08 -8.73
N PHE A 88 -0.89 -8.09 -8.39
CA PHE A 88 -0.85 -6.83 -9.13
C PHE A 88 -0.49 -7.05 -10.62
N PHE A 89 0.57 -7.80 -10.90
CA PHE A 89 0.98 -8.09 -12.28
C PHE A 89 -0.05 -8.93 -13.02
N PHE A 90 -0.65 -9.91 -12.35
CA PHE A 90 -1.68 -10.76 -12.92
C PHE A 90 -2.89 -9.94 -13.40
N PHE A 91 -3.47 -9.12 -12.53
CA PHE A 91 -4.61 -8.28 -12.89
C PHE A 91 -4.24 -7.17 -13.89
N ALA A 92 -3.04 -6.60 -13.78
CA ALA A 92 -2.56 -5.60 -14.74
C ALA A 92 -2.40 -6.17 -16.15
N LEU A 93 -1.87 -7.39 -16.29
CA LEU A 93 -1.76 -8.10 -17.57
C LEU A 93 -3.13 -8.40 -18.19
N MET A 94 -4.13 -8.68 -17.37
CA MET A 94 -5.52 -8.88 -17.82
C MET A 94 -6.25 -7.58 -18.14
N GLY A 95 -5.68 -6.42 -17.84
CA GLY A 95 -6.35 -5.13 -17.96
C GLY A 95 -7.52 -4.95 -16.99
N ILE A 96 -7.48 -5.65 -15.84
CA ILE A 96 -8.50 -5.57 -14.78
C ILE A 96 -7.97 -4.65 -13.69
N PHE A 97 -8.52 -3.44 -13.60
CA PHE A 97 -8.14 -2.45 -12.61
C PHE A 97 -9.17 -2.40 -11.47
N MET A 98 -9.09 -3.38 -10.59
CA MET A 98 -9.92 -3.44 -9.38
C MET A 98 -9.28 -2.66 -8.22
N ALA A 99 -10.05 -2.49 -7.12
CA ALA A 99 -9.60 -1.79 -5.92
C ALA A 99 -8.23 -2.25 -5.43
N ALA A 100 -8.00 -3.56 -5.36
CA ALA A 100 -6.73 -4.15 -4.94
C ALA A 100 -5.53 -3.71 -5.81
N VAL A 101 -5.72 -3.67 -7.14
CA VAL A 101 -4.67 -3.22 -8.09
C VAL A 101 -4.35 -1.75 -7.90
N ILE A 102 -5.39 -0.93 -7.72
CA ILE A 102 -5.23 0.51 -7.50
C ILE A 102 -4.54 0.78 -6.16
N HIS A 103 -4.99 0.11 -5.09
CA HIS A 103 -4.35 0.23 -3.78
C HIS A 103 -2.89 -0.18 -3.83
N TYR A 104 -2.58 -1.28 -4.51
CA TYR A 104 -1.20 -1.73 -4.66
C TYR A 104 -0.35 -0.74 -5.47
N ALA A 105 -0.87 -0.24 -6.58
CA ALA A 105 -0.18 0.76 -7.41
C ALA A 105 0.12 2.04 -6.59
N VAL A 106 -0.87 2.54 -5.84
CA VAL A 106 -0.67 3.72 -4.98
C VAL A 106 0.30 3.42 -3.86
N ALA A 107 0.15 2.28 -3.15
CA ALA A 107 0.96 1.96 -1.98
C ALA A 107 2.41 1.57 -2.33
N LYS A 108 2.66 0.93 -3.45
CA LYS A 108 3.98 0.36 -3.79
C LYS A 108 4.71 1.07 -4.93
N ILE A 109 4.00 1.83 -5.75
CA ILE A 109 4.60 2.57 -6.87
C ILE A 109 4.53 4.07 -6.59
N VAL A 110 3.33 4.63 -6.51
CA VAL A 110 3.14 6.09 -6.39
C VAL A 110 3.63 6.61 -5.05
N GLY A 111 3.29 5.94 -3.94
CA GLY A 111 3.69 6.34 -2.59
C GLY A 111 5.22 6.40 -2.43
N PRO A 112 5.97 5.32 -2.71
CA PRO A 112 7.44 5.35 -2.67
C PRO A 112 8.06 6.31 -3.66
N PHE A 113 7.46 6.54 -4.83
CA PHE A 113 7.96 7.50 -5.81
C PHE A 113 7.87 8.95 -5.31
N ILE A 114 6.75 9.32 -4.66
CA ILE A 114 6.54 10.68 -4.13
C ILE A 114 7.27 10.88 -2.81
N PHE A 115 7.14 9.94 -1.87
CA PHE A 115 7.62 10.07 -0.50
C PHE A 115 8.94 9.33 -0.23
N GLY A 116 9.46 8.60 -1.22
CA GLY A 116 10.69 7.81 -1.08
C GLY A 116 10.59 6.75 0.03
N ARG A 117 11.70 6.56 0.74
CA ARG A 117 11.78 5.58 1.86
C ARG A 117 10.87 5.90 3.04
N ALA A 118 10.44 7.15 3.17
CA ALA A 118 9.53 7.55 4.24
C ALA A 118 8.20 6.79 4.13
N TRP A 119 7.66 6.61 2.92
CA TRP A 119 6.42 5.86 2.73
C TRP A 119 6.45 4.47 3.38
N CYS A 120 7.51 3.71 3.14
CA CYS A 120 7.65 2.37 3.73
C CYS A 120 7.70 2.39 5.26
N GLY A 121 8.26 3.43 5.86
CA GLY A 121 8.35 3.56 7.31
C GLY A 121 7.09 4.09 7.99
N TYR A 122 6.08 4.56 7.27
CA TYR A 122 4.87 5.16 7.84
C TYR A 122 3.58 4.44 7.50
N ALA A 123 3.53 3.76 6.35
CA ALA A 123 2.30 3.21 5.81
C ALA A 123 2.43 1.77 5.31
N CYS A 124 3.58 1.11 5.54
CA CYS A 124 3.81 -0.24 5.03
C CYS A 124 3.55 -1.30 6.10
N TRP A 125 2.53 -2.14 5.92
CA TRP A 125 2.22 -3.25 6.82
C TRP A 125 3.40 -4.24 6.95
N THR A 126 4.19 -4.43 5.90
CA THR A 126 5.39 -5.29 5.95
C THR A 126 6.43 -4.73 6.92
N ALA A 127 6.64 -3.41 6.92
CA ALA A 127 7.55 -2.76 7.87
C ALA A 127 7.04 -2.91 9.30
N MET A 128 5.75 -2.74 9.54
CA MET A 128 5.11 -2.96 10.85
C MET A 128 5.36 -4.38 11.36
N VAL A 129 5.17 -5.40 10.53
CA VAL A 129 5.44 -6.79 10.91
C VAL A 129 6.92 -7.02 11.19
N LEU A 130 7.81 -6.42 10.41
CA LEU A 130 9.25 -6.54 10.63
C LEU A 130 9.72 -5.84 11.91
N ASP A 131 9.11 -4.73 12.29
CA ASP A 131 9.42 -4.00 13.53
C ASP A 131 8.99 -4.78 14.81
N LEU A 132 8.12 -5.79 14.67
CA LEU A 132 7.77 -6.73 15.76
C LEU A 132 8.91 -7.69 16.10
N PHE A 133 9.81 -7.96 15.16
CA PHE A 133 10.91 -8.87 15.41
C PHE A 133 12.04 -8.16 16.18
N PRO A 134 12.61 -8.80 17.22
CA PRO A 134 13.65 -8.19 18.08
C PRO A 134 15.02 -8.11 17.39
N TYR A 135 15.09 -8.14 16.07
CA TYR A 135 16.33 -8.07 15.32
C TYR A 135 16.84 -6.62 15.29
N LYS A 136 17.92 -6.38 16.02
CA LYS A 136 18.68 -5.14 15.83
C LYS A 136 19.35 -5.17 14.46
N VAL A 137 19.37 -4.02 13.80
CA VAL A 137 20.07 -3.85 12.53
C VAL A 137 21.50 -4.40 12.66
N PRO A 138 21.90 -5.38 11.84
CA PRO A 138 23.26 -5.92 11.94
C PRO A 138 24.26 -4.81 11.66
N LYS A 139 25.25 -4.66 12.53
CA LYS A 139 26.35 -3.68 12.37
C LYS A 139 27.31 -4.04 11.22
N LYS A 140 27.13 -5.21 10.61
CA LYS A 140 27.96 -5.70 9.51
C LYS A 140 27.41 -5.20 8.16
N GLU A 141 28.31 -5.00 7.21
CA GLU A 141 27.98 -4.62 5.85
C GLU A 141 26.94 -5.56 5.22
N PRO A 142 25.99 -5.04 4.41
CA PRO A 142 24.98 -5.86 3.76
C PRO A 142 25.65 -6.90 2.85
N VAL A 143 25.23 -8.15 2.97
CA VAL A 143 25.74 -9.25 2.15
C VAL A 143 25.34 -8.99 0.70
N LYS A 144 26.31 -8.65 -0.15
CA LYS A 144 26.08 -8.28 -1.58
C LYS A 144 25.29 -9.35 -2.35
N LYS A 145 25.48 -10.64 -2.04
CA LYS A 145 24.77 -11.76 -2.67
C LYS A 145 23.26 -11.82 -2.37
N LEU A 146 22.80 -11.24 -1.23
CA LEU A 146 21.37 -11.18 -0.90
C LEU A 146 20.58 -10.25 -1.83
N GLY A 147 21.21 -9.24 -2.42
CA GLY A 147 20.57 -8.40 -3.44
C GLY A 147 20.25 -9.19 -4.71
N LEU A 148 21.16 -10.04 -5.15
CA LEU A 148 20.95 -10.91 -6.31
C LEU A 148 19.85 -11.94 -6.04
N LEU A 149 19.83 -12.55 -4.85
CA LEU A 149 18.81 -13.51 -4.45
C LEU A 149 17.39 -12.93 -4.55
N ARG A 150 17.19 -11.67 -4.13
CA ARG A 150 15.88 -10.99 -4.27
C ARG A 150 15.44 -10.87 -5.72
N ILE A 151 16.37 -10.53 -6.62
CA ILE A 151 16.08 -10.41 -8.06
C ILE A 151 15.73 -11.79 -8.64
N VAL A 152 16.46 -12.82 -8.26
CA VAL A 152 16.19 -14.20 -8.71
C VAL A 152 14.83 -14.68 -8.23
N ILE A 153 14.50 -14.50 -6.95
CA ILE A 153 13.19 -14.90 -6.40
C ILE A 153 12.07 -14.14 -7.12
N PHE A 154 12.22 -12.84 -7.33
CA PHE A 154 11.23 -12.04 -8.06
C PHE A 154 11.06 -12.53 -9.50
N ALA A 155 12.15 -12.79 -10.22
CA ALA A 155 12.11 -13.28 -11.59
C ALA A 155 11.45 -14.67 -11.70
N VAL A 156 11.75 -15.58 -10.77
CA VAL A 156 11.13 -16.91 -10.71
C VAL A 156 9.63 -16.80 -10.40
N SER A 157 9.25 -15.99 -9.43
CA SER A 157 7.85 -15.73 -9.08
C SER A 157 7.08 -15.17 -10.27
N LEU A 158 7.62 -14.16 -10.96
CA LEU A 158 7.00 -13.57 -12.15
C LEU A 158 6.88 -14.58 -13.30
N ALA A 159 7.93 -15.36 -13.55
CA ALA A 159 7.93 -16.39 -14.58
C ALA A 159 6.87 -17.47 -14.30
N TYR A 160 6.73 -17.87 -13.03
CA TYR A 160 5.71 -18.83 -12.60
C TYR A 160 4.28 -18.29 -12.87
N PHE A 161 4.04 -17.02 -12.59
CA PHE A 161 2.75 -16.38 -12.89
C PHE A 161 2.46 -16.30 -14.37
N ILE A 162 3.44 -15.92 -15.19
CA ILE A 162 3.31 -15.89 -16.65
C ILE A 162 3.01 -17.30 -17.18
N PHE A 163 3.70 -18.33 -16.62
CA PHE A 163 3.45 -19.72 -16.99
C PHE A 163 2.01 -20.16 -16.68
N ILE A 164 1.51 -19.86 -15.47
CA ILE A 164 0.10 -20.15 -15.10
C ILE A 164 -0.85 -19.43 -16.04
N TYR A 165 -0.63 -18.14 -16.29
CA TYR A 165 -1.47 -17.35 -17.17
C TYR A 165 -1.58 -17.94 -18.57
N LEU A 166 -0.47 -18.36 -19.14
CA LEU A 166 -0.41 -18.97 -20.48
C LEU A 166 -0.98 -20.39 -20.51
N HIS A 167 -0.74 -21.18 -19.44
CA HIS A 167 -1.13 -22.59 -19.42
C HIS A 167 -2.62 -22.81 -19.16
N TYR A 168 -3.22 -21.98 -18.32
CA TYR A 168 -4.62 -22.14 -17.95
C TYR A 168 -5.60 -21.31 -18.79
N GLU A 169 -5.12 -20.71 -19.90
CA GLU A 169 -5.93 -19.85 -20.79
C GLU A 169 -6.85 -18.91 -19.99
N MET A 170 -6.30 -18.29 -18.95
CA MET A 170 -7.03 -17.40 -18.06
C MET A 170 -7.54 -16.19 -18.86
N THR A 171 -8.72 -16.33 -19.46
CA THR A 171 -9.36 -15.26 -20.19
C THR A 171 -9.92 -14.23 -19.22
N ARG A 172 -9.84 -12.96 -19.58
CA ARG A 172 -10.40 -11.85 -18.80
C ARG A 172 -11.85 -12.09 -18.41
N GLU A 173 -12.64 -12.66 -19.31
CA GLU A 173 -14.07 -12.98 -19.09
C GLU A 173 -14.26 -14.00 -17.99
N ASN A 174 -13.49 -15.09 -17.98
CA ASN A 174 -13.58 -16.14 -16.96
C ASN A 174 -13.22 -15.62 -15.57
N VAL A 175 -12.23 -14.73 -15.48
CA VAL A 175 -11.82 -14.13 -14.21
C VAL A 175 -12.85 -13.14 -13.71
N LEU A 176 -13.41 -12.31 -14.58
CA LEU A 176 -14.47 -11.35 -14.22
C LEU A 176 -15.77 -12.07 -13.79
N GLN A 177 -16.14 -13.16 -14.45
CA GLN A 177 -17.29 -13.97 -14.07
C GLN A 177 -17.11 -14.56 -12.67
N LYS A 178 -15.93 -15.12 -12.38
CA LYS A 178 -15.62 -15.71 -11.08
C LYS A 178 -15.60 -14.67 -9.94
N ILE A 179 -15.08 -13.49 -10.20
CA ILE A 179 -15.12 -12.37 -9.25
C ILE A 179 -16.56 -11.91 -9.00
N HIS A 180 -17.40 -11.93 -10.04
CA HIS A 180 -18.80 -11.55 -9.90
C HIS A 180 -19.59 -12.59 -9.06
N GLU A 181 -19.33 -13.87 -9.27
CA GLU A 181 -19.90 -14.96 -8.49
C GLU A 181 -19.48 -14.89 -7.01
N ASP A 182 -18.21 -14.64 -6.71
CA ASP A 182 -17.72 -14.51 -5.33
C ASP A 182 -18.27 -13.27 -4.60
N ASN A 183 -18.58 -12.18 -5.30
CA ASN A 183 -19.19 -10.98 -4.71
C ASN A 183 -20.72 -11.08 -4.53
N THR A 184 -21.35 -12.15 -5.01
CA THR A 184 -22.79 -12.39 -4.86
C THR A 184 -23.12 -13.39 -3.77
N MET A 185 -22.11 -13.99 -3.11
CA MET A 185 -22.25 -14.83 -1.90
C MET A 185 -22.06 -14.01 -0.63
#